data_2ceff2b219c0b4a1dfde7f6b46726bb6
#
_entry.id   2ceff2b219c0b4a1dfde7f6b46726bb6
#
_cell.length_a   1.000
_cell.length_b   1.000
_cell.length_c   1.000
_cell.angle_alpha   90.00
_cell.angle_beta   90.00
_cell.angle_gamma   90.00
#
_symmetry.space_group_name_H-M   'P 1'
#
loop_
_entity.id
_entity.type
_entity.pdbx_description
1 polymer ?
#
loop_
_entity_poly.entity_id
_entity_poly.type
_entity_poly.pdbx_seq_one_letter_code
_entity_poly.pdbx_strand_id
1 'polypeptide(L)'
;MQRVEKKRRRTIRHRRGIWLAACIAVLAGSVTAAILLSRPVDPMPRREDHSGFLTNRTAGEITEVTVTRRNGETWTVERGEDGALRMKGEGWTIDASLGDMLGDALAHLEYEDILTDNREDYAGDPAAFGLDTPRTAAACRFTDGTGLEVSIGDPVAGGDGVLYYMTVAGDDRLFAAAEGTLRDLDIEKVLLHPVTQPEIIAALLDRITVTGEDGKVTAEWALQGKVTDADAGENWRVTQPVEYPADAETIASLKENAGNLRMGTWYGEATGENLAACGLEVPRTTLTFHMAAGSTGTVSDSGVYDVTDREEKTVTIRIGNRRDENAAYVRFRDEIFTVNIIGFSAFTETDPMDTAARYPVATPLDSLTELTVEEAGETVTYVIEHTAAETADRSGEESGSEDSGEDPGLTVTKNGEETPGSAFRAAYERLMTVTVSGRLPEGTKPGETTKKYTFRTTSGGTHTLEFWRFDDLHDGLTQDGCTLFYLIRDGMTALP
;
A
#
# COMPACT_ATOMS: atom_id res chain seq x y z
N MET A 1 0.63 -15.62 83.08
CA MET A 1 0.37 -14.96 81.76
C MET A 1 1.36 -13.86 81.35
N GLN A 2 1.91 -13.09 82.27
CA GLN A 2 2.84 -11.97 82.00
C GLN A 2 4.25 -12.38 81.47
N ARG A 3 4.75 -13.59 81.73
CA ARG A 3 6.10 -14.02 81.28
C ARG A 3 6.17 -14.45 79.81
N VAL A 4 5.07 -14.86 79.20
CA VAL A 4 4.98 -15.30 77.79
C VAL A 4 4.85 -14.10 76.82
N GLU A 5 4.15 -13.05 77.24
CA GLU A 5 4.01 -11.82 76.46
C GLU A 5 5.31 -11.04 76.28
N LYS A 6 6.16 -11.03 77.37
CA LYS A 6 7.45 -10.31 77.33
C LYS A 6 8.47 -10.98 76.40
N LYS A 7 8.39 -12.31 76.20
CA LYS A 7 9.26 -13.06 75.26
C LYS A 7 8.82 -12.89 73.82
N ARG A 8 7.49 -12.77 73.54
CA ARG A 8 6.92 -12.55 72.21
C ARG A 8 7.20 -11.12 71.69
N ARG A 9 7.17 -10.13 72.54
CA ARG A 9 7.52 -8.74 72.20
C ARG A 9 9.02 -8.55 71.89
N ARG A 10 9.92 -9.31 72.53
CA ARG A 10 11.35 -9.26 72.24
C ARG A 10 11.76 -9.89 70.94
N THR A 11 11.10 -10.99 70.52
CA THR A 11 11.34 -11.65 69.20
C THR A 11 10.80 -10.85 68.05
N ILE A 12 9.68 -10.14 68.21
CA ILE A 12 9.12 -9.27 67.18
C ILE A 12 10.00 -8.03 66.94
N ARG A 13 10.61 -7.48 68.04
CA ARG A 13 11.50 -6.34 67.91
C ARG A 13 12.83 -6.73 67.22
N HIS A 14 13.37 -7.92 67.46
CA HIS A 14 14.59 -8.40 66.79
C HIS A 14 14.34 -8.68 65.30
N ARG A 15 13.22 -9.28 64.96
CA ARG A 15 12.84 -9.51 63.51
C ARG A 15 12.67 -8.18 62.78
N ARG A 16 12.01 -7.20 63.38
CA ARG A 16 11.88 -5.86 62.78
C ARG A 16 13.23 -5.15 62.61
N GLY A 17 14.19 -5.31 63.58
CA GLY A 17 15.53 -4.78 63.44
C GLY A 17 16.32 -5.42 62.26
N ILE A 18 16.19 -6.74 62.07
CA ILE A 18 16.85 -7.47 61.01
C ILE A 18 16.30 -7.04 59.67
N TRP A 19 14.97 -6.89 59.55
CA TRP A 19 14.35 -6.40 58.34
C TRP A 19 14.73 -4.95 57.98
N LEU A 20 14.84 -4.09 59.01
CA LEU A 20 15.29 -2.71 58.80
C LEU A 20 16.76 -2.65 58.34
N ALA A 21 17.63 -3.48 58.92
CA ALA A 21 19.03 -3.59 58.53
C ALA A 21 19.18 -4.15 57.10
N ALA A 22 18.34 -5.12 56.68
CA ALA A 22 18.31 -5.64 55.35
C ALA A 22 17.83 -4.58 54.30
N CYS A 23 16.80 -3.82 54.62
CA CYS A 23 16.34 -2.72 53.80
C CYS A 23 17.39 -1.61 53.62
N ILE A 24 18.12 -1.27 54.69
CA ILE A 24 19.21 -0.28 54.63
C ILE A 24 20.38 -0.82 53.80
N ALA A 25 20.72 -2.10 53.90
CA ALA A 25 21.76 -2.72 53.08
C ALA A 25 21.39 -2.74 51.58
N VAL A 26 20.12 -3.03 51.25
CA VAL A 26 19.63 -2.97 49.88
C VAL A 26 19.63 -1.53 49.35
N LEU A 27 19.19 -0.56 50.13
CA LEU A 27 19.23 0.86 49.76
C LEU A 27 20.66 1.35 49.57
N ALA A 28 21.60 1.00 50.49
CA ALA A 28 23.01 1.35 50.33
C ALA A 28 23.63 0.69 49.09
N GLY A 29 23.27 -0.58 48.80
CA GLY A 29 23.70 -1.28 47.58
C GLY A 29 23.17 -0.63 46.30
N SER A 30 21.89 -0.23 46.29
CA SER A 30 21.30 0.44 45.16
C SER A 30 21.84 1.84 44.92
N VAL A 31 22.12 2.60 45.96
CA VAL A 31 22.79 3.92 45.88
C VAL A 31 24.22 3.79 45.37
N THR A 32 24.96 2.78 45.87
CA THR A 32 26.33 2.52 45.37
C THR A 32 26.33 2.07 43.91
N ALA A 33 25.37 1.22 43.48
CA ALA A 33 25.22 0.83 42.09
C ALA A 33 24.85 2.04 41.24
N ALA A 34 23.94 2.90 41.69
CA ALA A 34 23.55 4.12 40.96
C ALA A 34 24.74 5.10 40.81
N ILE A 35 25.57 5.25 41.85
CA ILE A 35 26.79 6.08 41.83
C ILE A 35 27.84 5.49 40.86
N LEU A 36 27.98 4.15 40.84
CA LEU A 36 28.90 3.47 39.92
C LEU A 36 28.42 3.56 38.46
N LEU A 37 27.10 3.48 38.21
CA LEU A 37 26.49 3.63 36.90
C LEU A 37 26.39 5.09 36.44
N SER A 38 26.41 6.06 37.37
CA SER A 38 26.38 7.49 37.05
C SER A 38 27.78 8.15 37.07
N ARG A 39 28.84 7.38 37.22
CA ARG A 39 30.16 7.92 36.91
C ARG A 39 30.14 8.34 35.45
N PRO A 40 30.44 9.61 35.13
CA PRO A 40 30.67 9.96 33.75
C PRO A 40 31.77 9.02 33.25
N VAL A 41 31.47 8.21 32.28
CA VAL A 41 32.47 7.53 31.46
C VAL A 41 33.34 8.70 30.98
N ASP A 42 34.63 8.74 31.37
CA ASP A 42 35.55 9.71 30.82
C ASP A 42 35.29 9.67 29.28
N PRO A 43 35.01 10.80 28.64
CA PRO A 43 34.86 10.81 27.20
C PRO A 43 36.11 10.11 26.66
N MET A 44 35.95 8.97 25.98
CA MET A 44 37.08 8.33 25.31
C MET A 44 37.88 9.46 24.66
N PRO A 45 39.21 9.45 24.78
CA PRO A 45 40.02 10.44 24.07
C PRO A 45 39.48 10.48 22.63
N ARG A 46 39.04 11.65 22.19
CA ARG A 46 38.56 11.86 20.84
C ARG A 46 39.64 11.24 19.96
N ARG A 47 39.31 10.09 19.33
CA ARG A 47 40.17 9.49 18.33
C ARG A 47 40.43 10.61 17.34
N GLU A 48 41.69 10.90 17.03
CA GLU A 48 41.99 11.83 15.97
C GLU A 48 41.21 11.35 14.75
N ASP A 49 40.50 12.26 14.11
CA ASP A 49 39.69 11.96 12.93
C ASP A 49 40.67 11.64 11.77
N HIS A 50 40.82 10.35 11.50
CA HIS A 50 41.67 9.84 10.42
C HIS A 50 40.84 9.48 9.20
N SER A 51 39.56 9.90 9.13
CA SER A 51 38.70 9.71 7.95
C SER A 51 39.23 10.49 6.74
N GLY A 52 38.92 10.00 5.56
CA GLY A 52 39.33 10.67 4.33
C GLY A 52 38.83 9.95 3.08
N PHE A 53 39.28 10.47 1.94
CA PHE A 53 38.96 9.93 0.63
C PHE A 53 40.14 9.25 -0.01
N LEU A 54 39.92 8.07 -0.59
CA LEU A 54 40.91 7.34 -1.39
C LEU A 54 40.85 7.77 -2.86
N THR A 55 39.70 8.24 -3.29
CA THR A 55 39.47 8.80 -4.61
C THR A 55 38.68 10.11 -4.50
N ASN A 56 38.93 11.03 -5.43
CA ASN A 56 38.17 12.29 -5.53
C ASN A 56 37.97 12.58 -7.02
N ARG A 57 37.04 11.86 -7.63
CA ARG A 57 36.69 11.94 -9.04
C ARG A 57 35.19 12.14 -9.21
N THR A 58 34.72 12.14 -10.42
CA THR A 58 33.28 12.17 -10.71
C THR A 58 32.80 10.80 -11.21
N ALA A 59 31.58 10.40 -10.86
CA ALA A 59 30.98 9.16 -11.36
C ALA A 59 30.96 9.07 -12.89
N GLY A 60 30.89 10.21 -13.58
CA GLY A 60 30.94 10.30 -15.04
C GLY A 60 32.29 9.88 -15.65
N GLU A 61 33.40 9.90 -14.88
CA GLU A 61 34.71 9.44 -15.33
C GLU A 61 34.85 7.93 -15.32
N ILE A 62 33.91 7.18 -14.68
CA ILE A 62 33.96 5.73 -14.62
C ILE A 62 33.47 5.14 -15.94
N THR A 63 34.27 4.32 -16.58
CA THR A 63 33.96 3.66 -17.84
C THR A 63 33.52 2.19 -17.68
N GLU A 64 34.02 1.51 -16.65
CA GLU A 64 33.70 0.11 -16.37
C GLU A 64 33.71 -0.10 -14.85
N VAL A 65 32.78 -0.90 -14.32
CA VAL A 65 32.80 -1.38 -12.94
C VAL A 65 32.55 -2.87 -12.94
N THR A 66 33.38 -3.62 -12.22
CA THR A 66 33.20 -5.03 -11.94
C THR A 66 33.08 -5.25 -10.45
N VAL A 67 32.03 -5.94 -10.02
CA VAL A 67 31.84 -6.33 -8.62
C VAL A 67 31.81 -7.85 -8.51
N THR A 68 32.52 -8.38 -7.50
CA THR A 68 32.50 -9.79 -7.11
C THR A 68 32.06 -9.88 -5.66
N ARG A 69 30.99 -10.59 -5.39
CA ARG A 69 30.41 -10.81 -4.07
C ARG A 69 30.93 -12.09 -3.42
N ARG A 70 30.88 -12.20 -2.10
CA ARG A 70 31.33 -13.38 -1.34
C ARG A 70 30.68 -14.70 -1.78
N ASN A 71 29.44 -14.66 -2.26
CA ASN A 71 28.74 -15.84 -2.77
C ASN A 71 29.23 -16.32 -4.14
N GLY A 72 30.22 -15.63 -4.73
CA GLY A 72 30.78 -15.92 -6.05
C GLY A 72 30.07 -15.24 -7.21
N GLU A 73 28.98 -14.49 -6.95
CA GLU A 73 28.34 -13.70 -8.00
C GLU A 73 29.29 -12.61 -8.49
N THR A 74 29.49 -12.53 -9.79
CA THR A 74 30.31 -11.50 -10.43
C THR A 74 29.55 -10.88 -11.59
N TRP A 75 29.53 -9.56 -11.65
CA TRP A 75 28.94 -8.82 -12.75
C TRP A 75 29.79 -7.61 -13.13
N THR A 76 29.64 -7.17 -14.37
CA THR A 76 30.37 -6.02 -14.91
C THR A 76 29.39 -5.11 -15.63
N VAL A 77 29.48 -3.82 -15.38
CA VAL A 77 28.80 -2.78 -16.16
C VAL A 77 29.80 -1.92 -16.90
N GLU A 78 29.43 -1.46 -18.08
CA GLU A 78 30.24 -0.56 -18.91
C GLU A 78 29.41 0.66 -19.33
N ARG A 79 30.09 1.81 -19.45
CA ARG A 79 29.45 3.06 -19.88
C ARG A 79 29.34 3.11 -21.39
N GLY A 80 28.11 3.25 -21.89
CA GLY A 80 27.83 3.44 -23.31
C GLY A 80 28.17 4.86 -23.80
N GLU A 81 28.11 5.05 -25.10
CA GLU A 81 28.34 6.34 -25.75
C GLU A 81 27.32 7.42 -25.32
N ASP A 82 26.11 7.04 -24.92
CA ASP A 82 25.06 7.90 -24.37
C ASP A 82 25.26 8.24 -22.89
N GLY A 83 26.33 7.75 -22.26
CA GLY A 83 26.63 7.97 -20.86
C GLY A 83 25.93 7.01 -19.89
N ALA A 84 25.01 6.15 -20.34
CA ALA A 84 24.32 5.19 -19.49
C ALA A 84 25.22 3.98 -19.19
N LEU A 85 25.11 3.44 -17.96
CA LEU A 85 25.77 2.17 -17.59
C LEU A 85 24.92 1.00 -18.06
N ARG A 86 25.56 0.02 -18.70
CA ARG A 86 24.92 -1.19 -19.21
C ARG A 86 25.58 -2.46 -18.68
N MET A 87 24.77 -3.48 -18.44
CA MET A 87 25.28 -4.80 -18.06
C MET A 87 26.06 -5.41 -19.23
N LYS A 88 27.33 -5.67 -18.98
CA LYS A 88 28.24 -6.23 -19.98
C LYS A 88 27.81 -7.64 -20.38
N GLY A 89 27.71 -7.87 -21.69
CA GLY A 89 27.31 -9.16 -22.25
C GLY A 89 25.77 -9.39 -22.32
N GLU A 90 24.98 -8.59 -21.63
CA GLU A 90 23.51 -8.68 -21.63
C GLU A 90 22.86 -7.46 -22.30
N GLY A 91 23.55 -6.32 -22.29
CA GLY A 91 23.18 -5.12 -23.06
C GLY A 91 22.07 -4.26 -22.48
N TRP A 92 21.38 -4.68 -21.40
CA TRP A 92 20.36 -3.86 -20.76
C TRP A 92 21.01 -2.74 -19.92
N THR A 93 20.36 -1.59 -19.92
CA THR A 93 20.77 -0.43 -19.12
C THR A 93 20.41 -0.69 -17.66
N ILE A 94 21.34 -0.46 -16.72
CA ILE A 94 21.04 -0.58 -15.29
C ILE A 94 20.13 0.55 -14.81
N ASP A 95 19.49 0.36 -13.67
CA ASP A 95 18.74 1.43 -13.00
C ASP A 95 19.64 2.65 -12.78
N ALA A 96 19.17 3.83 -13.19
CA ALA A 96 19.98 5.03 -13.18
C ALA A 96 20.41 5.44 -11.77
N SER A 97 19.50 5.32 -10.78
CA SER A 97 19.79 5.69 -9.40
C SER A 97 20.81 4.76 -8.74
N LEU A 98 20.76 3.46 -9.06
CA LEU A 98 21.77 2.50 -8.61
C LEU A 98 23.09 2.70 -9.34
N GLY A 99 23.05 3.09 -10.61
CA GLY A 99 24.23 3.44 -11.38
C GLY A 99 24.96 4.67 -10.82
N ASP A 100 24.22 5.69 -10.45
CA ASP A 100 24.77 6.89 -9.81
C ASP A 100 25.34 6.58 -8.44
N MET A 101 24.62 5.83 -7.59
CA MET A 101 25.08 5.41 -6.27
C MET A 101 26.39 4.58 -6.35
N LEU A 102 26.44 3.60 -7.23
CA LEU A 102 27.65 2.79 -7.46
C LEU A 102 28.82 3.63 -7.98
N GLY A 103 28.52 4.56 -8.90
CA GLY A 103 29.49 5.47 -9.47
C GLY A 103 30.06 6.43 -8.41
N ASP A 104 29.21 7.01 -7.60
CA ASP A 104 29.61 7.92 -6.54
C ASP A 104 30.41 7.22 -5.45
N ALA A 105 30.02 6.01 -5.04
CA ALA A 105 30.74 5.24 -4.04
C ALA A 105 32.20 4.91 -4.46
N LEU A 106 32.45 4.69 -5.76
CA LEU A 106 33.80 4.44 -6.29
C LEU A 106 34.56 5.71 -6.65
N ALA A 107 33.86 6.74 -7.11
CA ALA A 107 34.47 8.03 -7.45
C ALA A 107 34.89 8.83 -6.20
N HIS A 108 34.19 8.62 -5.08
CA HIS A 108 34.44 9.25 -3.78
C HIS A 108 34.62 8.20 -2.70
N LEU A 109 35.47 7.18 -2.94
CA LEU A 109 35.67 6.10 -1.98
C LEU A 109 36.21 6.65 -0.65
N GLU A 110 35.39 6.54 0.40
CA GLU A 110 35.67 7.03 1.75
C GLU A 110 36.18 5.92 2.67
N TYR A 111 36.99 6.31 3.66
CA TYR A 111 37.34 5.48 4.79
C TYR A 111 37.14 6.26 6.10
N GLU A 112 36.78 5.56 7.15
CA GLU A 112 36.52 6.12 8.48
C GLU A 112 37.77 6.18 9.36
N ASP A 113 38.69 5.23 9.13
CA ASP A 113 39.93 5.15 9.91
C ASP A 113 41.00 4.38 9.14
N ILE A 114 42.27 4.62 9.49
CA ILE A 114 43.43 3.83 9.06
C ILE A 114 43.80 2.92 10.23
N LEU A 115 43.61 1.62 10.08
CA LEU A 115 43.83 0.65 11.16
C LEU A 115 45.31 0.27 11.29
N THR A 116 46.04 0.23 10.17
CA THR A 116 47.51 0.08 10.12
C THR A 116 48.05 0.60 8.78
N ASP A 117 49.26 1.14 8.84
CA ASP A 117 50.00 1.59 7.65
C ASP A 117 50.94 0.49 7.09
N ASN A 118 50.99 -0.68 7.77
CA ASN A 118 51.94 -1.75 7.44
C ASN A 118 51.20 -2.99 6.92
N ARG A 119 51.46 -3.34 5.67
CA ARG A 119 50.88 -4.52 5.04
C ARG A 119 51.23 -5.84 5.76
N GLU A 120 52.38 -5.94 6.44
CA GLU A 120 52.79 -7.16 7.13
C GLU A 120 51.83 -7.51 8.30
N ASP A 121 51.13 -6.53 8.84
CA ASP A 121 50.22 -6.74 9.97
C ASP A 121 48.93 -7.52 9.59
N TYR A 122 48.57 -7.56 8.30
CA TYR A 122 47.34 -8.24 7.85
C TYR A 122 47.56 -9.23 6.69
N ALA A 123 48.59 -9.03 5.87
CA ALA A 123 48.83 -9.89 4.70
C ALA A 123 49.26 -11.33 5.04
N GLY A 124 49.77 -11.55 6.28
CA GLY A 124 50.15 -12.89 6.76
C GLY A 124 48.97 -13.79 7.10
N ASP A 125 47.80 -13.19 7.45
CA ASP A 125 46.55 -13.89 7.75
C ASP A 125 45.35 -13.08 7.27
N PRO A 126 45.12 -12.93 5.97
CA PRO A 126 43.99 -12.16 5.44
C PRO A 126 42.63 -12.74 5.83
N ALA A 127 42.57 -14.04 6.19
CA ALA A 127 41.35 -14.69 6.62
C ALA A 127 40.84 -14.12 7.97
N ALA A 128 41.74 -13.65 8.86
CA ALA A 128 41.38 -13.01 10.12
C ALA A 128 40.58 -11.69 9.92
N PHE A 129 40.71 -11.11 8.75
CA PHE A 129 40.05 -9.87 8.34
C PHE A 129 38.92 -10.10 7.31
N GLY A 130 38.70 -11.38 6.91
CA GLY A 130 37.75 -11.74 5.86
C GLY A 130 38.18 -11.23 4.47
N LEU A 131 39.45 -10.98 4.25
CA LEU A 131 40.01 -10.42 3.02
C LEU A 131 40.53 -11.50 2.03
N ASP A 132 40.61 -12.76 2.46
CA ASP A 132 40.85 -13.92 1.59
C ASP A 132 39.59 -14.26 0.77
N THR A 133 38.44 -14.01 1.35
CA THR A 133 37.10 -14.15 0.72
C THR A 133 36.27 -12.92 1.08
N PRO A 134 36.53 -11.75 0.47
CA PRO A 134 35.90 -10.52 0.84
C PRO A 134 34.38 -10.58 0.68
N ARG A 135 33.64 -9.80 1.47
CA ARG A 135 32.19 -9.64 1.32
C ARG A 135 31.87 -9.12 -0.07
N THR A 136 32.63 -8.13 -0.49
CA THR A 136 32.60 -7.63 -1.86
C THR A 136 33.99 -7.17 -2.28
N ALA A 137 34.30 -7.38 -3.54
CA ALA A 137 35.44 -6.78 -4.22
C ALA A 137 34.91 -6.00 -5.42
N ALA A 138 35.27 -4.73 -5.53
CA ALA A 138 34.89 -3.88 -6.63
C ALA A 138 36.11 -3.32 -7.35
N ALA A 139 36.09 -3.36 -8.68
CA ALA A 139 37.13 -2.77 -9.53
C ALA A 139 36.47 -1.80 -10.52
N CYS A 140 37.04 -0.62 -10.69
CA CYS A 140 36.58 0.31 -11.71
C CYS A 140 37.72 0.84 -12.58
N ARG A 141 37.38 1.28 -13.78
CA ARG A 141 38.28 1.98 -14.70
C ARG A 141 37.78 3.39 -14.95
N PHE A 142 38.67 4.32 -15.01
CA PHE A 142 38.39 5.73 -15.33
C PHE A 142 38.73 6.05 -16.79
N THR A 143 38.20 7.15 -17.29
CA THR A 143 38.43 7.65 -18.67
C THR A 143 39.87 7.92 -19.01
N ASP A 144 40.71 8.23 -18.01
CA ASP A 144 42.16 8.43 -18.18
C ASP A 144 42.97 7.10 -18.24
N GLY A 145 42.29 5.96 -18.15
CA GLY A 145 42.90 4.61 -18.16
C GLY A 145 43.40 4.16 -16.80
N THR A 146 43.33 4.96 -15.75
CA THR A 146 43.64 4.52 -14.38
C THR A 146 42.50 3.64 -13.84
N GLY A 147 42.79 2.87 -12.80
CA GLY A 147 41.78 2.00 -12.14
C GLY A 147 41.89 2.08 -10.63
N LEU A 148 40.79 1.67 -9.98
CA LEU A 148 40.72 1.44 -8.55
C LEU A 148 40.24 0.01 -8.35
N GLU A 149 40.82 -0.69 -7.40
CA GLU A 149 40.36 -2.02 -6.96
C GLU A 149 40.33 -2.03 -5.44
N VAL A 150 39.14 -2.31 -4.88
CA VAL A 150 38.85 -2.30 -3.46
C VAL A 150 38.29 -3.66 -3.02
N SER A 151 38.72 -4.13 -1.84
CA SER A 151 38.17 -5.33 -1.21
C SER A 151 37.68 -4.98 0.19
N ILE A 152 36.43 -5.36 0.52
CA ILE A 152 35.82 -5.15 1.82
C ILE A 152 35.58 -6.51 2.48
N GLY A 153 36.19 -6.68 3.66
CA GLY A 153 36.22 -7.94 4.43
C GLY A 153 35.12 -8.00 5.51
N ASP A 154 35.47 -8.56 6.65
CA ASP A 154 34.58 -8.76 7.78
C ASP A 154 34.46 -7.51 8.66
N PRO A 155 33.49 -7.45 9.60
CA PRO A 155 33.35 -6.35 10.53
C PRO A 155 34.60 -6.17 11.42
N VAL A 156 34.98 -4.93 11.65
CA VAL A 156 36.10 -4.58 12.56
C VAL A 156 35.72 -4.93 13.99
N ALA A 157 36.52 -5.71 14.68
CA ALA A 157 36.26 -6.12 16.05
C ALA A 157 36.38 -4.97 17.04
N GLY A 158 35.39 -4.76 17.89
CA GLY A 158 35.44 -3.86 19.07
C GLY A 158 35.15 -2.39 18.81
N GLY A 159 34.52 -2.02 17.69
CA GLY A 159 34.08 -0.65 17.41
C GLY A 159 32.66 -0.34 17.93
N ASP A 160 32.36 0.95 18.15
CA ASP A 160 31.03 1.45 18.55
C ASP A 160 30.03 1.52 17.38
N GLY A 161 30.42 1.15 16.17
CA GLY A 161 29.64 1.10 14.96
C GLY A 161 30.04 -0.12 14.12
N VAL A 162 29.25 -0.43 13.09
CA VAL A 162 29.60 -1.52 12.16
C VAL A 162 30.53 -0.95 11.10
N LEU A 163 31.84 -1.07 11.34
CA LEU A 163 32.90 -0.78 10.37
C LEU A 163 33.39 -2.09 9.78
N TYR A 164 33.93 -2.05 8.57
CA TYR A 164 34.43 -3.21 7.85
C TYR A 164 35.88 -3.02 7.46
N TYR A 165 36.69 -4.08 7.52
CA TYR A 165 38.05 -4.07 7.00
C TYR A 165 38.04 -3.81 5.51
N MET A 166 38.85 -2.87 5.02
CA MET A 166 38.96 -2.52 3.62
C MET A 166 40.40 -2.38 3.20
N THR A 167 40.73 -2.90 2.01
CA THR A 167 42.02 -2.74 1.34
C THR A 167 41.83 -2.22 -0.08
N VAL A 168 42.84 -1.48 -0.57
CA VAL A 168 42.89 -0.97 -1.93
C VAL A 168 44.14 -1.49 -2.60
N ALA A 169 44.03 -1.98 -3.83
CA ALA A 169 45.15 -2.51 -4.58
C ALA A 169 46.26 -1.46 -4.79
N GLY A 170 47.48 -1.80 -4.42
CA GLY A 170 48.62 -0.88 -4.53
C GLY A 170 48.81 0.04 -3.31
N ASP A 171 47.94 -0.06 -2.29
CA ASP A 171 48.09 0.61 -0.99
C ASP A 171 48.41 -0.41 0.10
N ASP A 172 49.41 -0.13 0.93
CA ASP A 172 49.85 -1.03 2.01
C ASP A 172 49.05 -0.84 3.31
N ARG A 173 48.12 0.11 3.35
CA ARG A 173 47.27 0.42 4.51
C ARG A 173 46.06 -0.51 4.58
N LEU A 174 45.63 -0.76 5.81
CA LEU A 174 44.36 -1.39 6.10
C LEU A 174 43.40 -0.30 6.64
N PHE A 175 42.27 -0.15 5.99
CA PHE A 175 41.28 0.85 6.30
C PHE A 175 40.06 0.26 7.01
N ALA A 176 39.33 1.12 7.67
CA ALA A 176 37.96 0.84 8.14
C ALA A 176 36.97 1.58 7.23
N ALA A 177 36.07 0.86 6.58
CA ALA A 177 35.01 1.38 5.77
C ALA A 177 33.68 1.39 6.54
N ALA A 178 32.81 2.37 6.29
CA ALA A 178 31.46 2.41 6.83
C ALA A 178 30.57 1.31 6.22
N GLU A 179 29.51 0.93 6.94
CA GLU A 179 28.48 0.00 6.43
C GLU A 179 27.82 0.53 5.14
N GLY A 180 27.69 1.86 5.00
CA GLY A 180 27.19 2.51 3.78
C GLY A 180 28.02 2.15 2.56
N THR A 181 29.34 2.26 2.65
CA THR A 181 30.27 1.91 1.56
C THR A 181 30.13 0.45 1.13
N LEU A 182 30.05 -0.47 2.12
CA LEU A 182 29.79 -1.88 1.80
C LEU A 182 28.46 -2.07 1.09
N ARG A 183 27.38 -1.49 1.61
CA ARG A 183 26.04 -1.62 1.04
C ARG A 183 25.97 -1.09 -0.40
N ASP A 184 26.64 0.03 -0.67
CA ASP A 184 26.60 0.67 -1.98
C ASP A 184 27.46 -0.08 -3.03
N LEU A 185 28.36 -0.96 -2.59
CA LEU A 185 29.16 -1.83 -3.46
C LEU A 185 28.69 -3.30 -3.51
N ASP A 186 28.07 -3.83 -2.44
CA ASP A 186 27.61 -5.24 -2.36
C ASP A 186 26.20 -5.43 -2.94
N ILE A 187 25.98 -4.94 -4.16
CA ILE A 187 24.69 -5.00 -4.85
C ILE A 187 24.53 -6.32 -5.59
N GLU A 188 23.37 -6.96 -5.44
CA GLU A 188 23.02 -8.14 -6.26
C GLU A 188 22.74 -7.71 -7.70
N LYS A 189 23.25 -8.49 -8.67
CA LYS A 189 23.05 -8.22 -10.10
C LYS A 189 21.58 -7.97 -10.47
N VAL A 190 20.68 -8.77 -9.91
CA VAL A 190 19.23 -8.67 -10.19
C VAL A 190 18.61 -7.34 -9.76
N LEU A 191 19.19 -6.67 -8.75
CA LEU A 191 18.72 -5.36 -8.28
C LEU A 191 19.11 -4.24 -9.24
N LEU A 192 20.15 -4.42 -10.05
CA LEU A 192 20.58 -3.43 -11.03
C LEU A 192 19.64 -3.33 -12.23
N HIS A 193 18.79 -4.34 -12.45
CA HIS A 193 17.85 -4.32 -13.55
C HIS A 193 16.74 -3.28 -13.28
N PRO A 194 16.45 -2.35 -14.23
CA PRO A 194 15.40 -1.38 -14.06
C PRO A 194 14.05 -2.09 -14.00
N VAL A 195 13.21 -1.68 -13.05
CA VAL A 195 11.91 -2.29 -12.86
C VAL A 195 10.83 -1.50 -13.58
N THR A 196 10.29 -2.09 -14.66
CA THR A 196 9.15 -1.51 -15.38
C THR A 196 7.91 -1.57 -14.51
N GLN A 197 7.38 -0.41 -14.13
CA GLN A 197 6.16 -0.33 -13.32
C GLN A 197 4.90 -0.36 -14.18
N PRO A 198 3.80 -0.97 -13.70
CA PRO A 198 2.49 -0.83 -14.34
C PRO A 198 1.98 0.60 -14.14
N GLU A 199 1.77 1.31 -15.24
CA GLU A 199 1.18 2.64 -15.21
C GLU A 199 -0.34 2.51 -15.20
N ILE A 200 -0.92 2.35 -14.03
CA ILE A 200 -2.37 2.30 -13.83
C ILE A 200 -2.82 3.64 -13.25
N ILE A 201 -3.65 4.35 -14.01
CA ILE A 201 -4.19 5.66 -13.61
C ILE A 201 -5.58 5.43 -13.03
N ALA A 202 -5.68 5.47 -11.71
CA ALA A 202 -6.91 5.18 -10.97
C ALA A 202 -8.12 6.00 -11.46
N ALA A 203 -7.93 7.27 -11.82
CA ALA A 203 -9.00 8.14 -12.30
C ALA A 203 -9.59 7.69 -13.65
N LEU A 204 -8.79 7.03 -14.50
CA LEU A 204 -9.21 6.57 -15.84
C LEU A 204 -9.67 5.10 -15.86
N LEU A 205 -9.57 4.38 -14.74
CA LEU A 205 -10.08 3.01 -14.68
C LEU A 205 -11.59 3.00 -14.91
N ASP A 206 -12.03 2.17 -15.84
CA ASP A 206 -13.44 1.89 -16.14
C ASP A 206 -13.79 0.41 -16.04
N ARG A 207 -12.76 -0.50 -15.97
CA ARG A 207 -12.97 -1.92 -15.73
C ARG A 207 -11.77 -2.57 -15.04
N ILE A 208 -12.07 -3.45 -14.09
CA ILE A 208 -11.10 -4.31 -13.40
C ILE A 208 -11.60 -5.74 -13.52
N THR A 209 -10.78 -6.65 -14.05
CA THR A 209 -11.16 -8.06 -14.27
C THR A 209 -10.14 -8.96 -13.60
N VAL A 210 -10.62 -9.96 -12.86
CA VAL A 210 -9.83 -11.03 -12.25
C VAL A 210 -10.21 -12.35 -12.92
N THR A 211 -9.22 -13.02 -13.49
CA THR A 211 -9.40 -14.31 -14.16
C THR A 211 -8.63 -15.38 -13.40
N GLY A 212 -9.28 -16.49 -13.09
CA GLY A 212 -8.69 -17.63 -12.40
C GLY A 212 -7.84 -18.52 -13.32
N GLU A 213 -7.22 -19.53 -12.73
CA GLU A 213 -6.35 -20.51 -13.41
C GLU A 213 -7.08 -21.27 -14.55
N ASP A 214 -8.37 -21.49 -14.43
CA ASP A 214 -9.20 -22.15 -15.44
C ASP A 214 -9.57 -21.22 -16.62
N GLY A 215 -9.07 -19.99 -16.63
CA GLY A 215 -9.35 -18.97 -17.65
C GLY A 215 -10.73 -18.31 -17.52
N LYS A 216 -11.50 -18.62 -16.46
CA LYS A 216 -12.77 -17.96 -16.21
C LYS A 216 -12.60 -16.68 -15.40
N VAL A 217 -13.45 -15.72 -15.72
CA VAL A 217 -13.55 -14.49 -14.90
C VAL A 217 -14.20 -14.83 -13.57
N THR A 218 -13.47 -14.60 -12.49
CA THR A 218 -13.92 -14.83 -11.11
C THR A 218 -14.47 -13.58 -10.44
N ALA A 219 -13.96 -12.41 -10.87
CA ALA A 219 -14.47 -11.11 -10.45
C ALA A 219 -14.34 -10.10 -11.58
N GLU A 220 -15.34 -9.25 -11.72
CA GLU A 220 -15.26 -8.11 -12.61
C GLU A 220 -16.05 -6.94 -12.02
N TRP A 221 -15.43 -5.76 -12.07
CA TRP A 221 -16.04 -4.48 -11.74
C TRP A 221 -15.98 -3.60 -12.99
N ALA A 222 -17.09 -3.00 -13.35
CA ALA A 222 -17.17 -2.13 -14.52
C ALA A 222 -17.99 -0.87 -14.23
N LEU A 223 -17.52 0.25 -14.77
CA LEU A 223 -18.21 1.52 -14.75
C LEU A 223 -19.36 1.49 -15.76
N GLN A 224 -20.55 1.92 -15.34
CA GLN A 224 -21.68 2.18 -16.24
C GLN A 224 -21.64 3.67 -16.65
N GLY A 225 -21.29 3.94 -17.89
CA GLY A 225 -21.12 5.32 -18.36
C GLY A 225 -19.67 5.66 -18.70
N LYS A 226 -19.28 6.90 -18.52
CA LYS A 226 -17.94 7.40 -18.85
C LYS A 226 -17.20 7.84 -17.59
N VAL A 227 -15.89 7.71 -17.60
CA VAL A 227 -15.02 8.19 -16.48
C VAL A 227 -15.08 9.71 -16.28
N THR A 228 -15.58 10.45 -17.27
CA THR A 228 -15.76 11.91 -17.23
C THR A 228 -17.12 12.35 -16.68
N ASP A 229 -18.04 11.42 -16.44
CA ASP A 229 -19.34 11.73 -15.89
C ASP A 229 -19.19 12.17 -14.42
N ALA A 230 -20.01 13.14 -14.00
CA ALA A 230 -19.89 13.72 -12.65
C ALA A 230 -20.16 12.69 -11.54
N ASP A 231 -21.00 11.70 -11.83
CA ASP A 231 -21.41 10.60 -10.95
C ASP A 231 -20.66 9.28 -11.25
N ALA A 232 -19.57 9.32 -12.02
CA ALA A 232 -18.82 8.13 -12.42
C ALA A 232 -18.40 7.27 -11.22
N GLY A 233 -18.11 7.87 -10.07
CA GLY A 233 -17.75 7.14 -8.86
C GLY A 233 -18.87 6.25 -8.31
N GLU A 234 -20.13 6.64 -8.50
CA GLU A 234 -21.31 5.96 -7.99
C GLU A 234 -21.89 4.92 -8.98
N ASN A 235 -21.46 4.97 -10.25
CA ASN A 235 -22.02 4.13 -11.32
C ASN A 235 -21.22 2.85 -11.57
N TRP A 236 -20.43 2.40 -10.63
CA TRP A 236 -19.73 1.12 -10.72
C TRP A 236 -20.63 -0.05 -10.33
N ARG A 237 -20.43 -1.16 -11.04
CA ARG A 237 -21.12 -2.42 -10.73
C ARG A 237 -20.12 -3.56 -10.60
N VAL A 238 -20.40 -4.49 -9.70
CA VAL A 238 -19.88 -5.85 -9.81
C VAL A 238 -20.63 -6.49 -10.98
N THR A 239 -19.93 -6.99 -11.99
CA THR A 239 -20.54 -7.65 -13.14
C THR A 239 -20.32 -9.17 -13.12
N GLN A 240 -19.32 -9.62 -12.36
CA GLN A 240 -19.05 -11.03 -12.07
C GLN A 240 -18.70 -11.21 -10.59
N PRO A 241 -19.19 -12.25 -9.91
CA PRO A 241 -19.99 -13.39 -10.42
C PRO A 241 -21.48 -13.08 -10.63
N VAL A 242 -21.97 -11.99 -10.08
CA VAL A 242 -23.37 -11.55 -10.17
C VAL A 242 -23.40 -10.05 -10.41
N GLU A 243 -24.25 -9.60 -11.32
CA GLU A 243 -24.39 -8.18 -11.58
C GLU A 243 -25.13 -7.47 -10.43
N TYR A 244 -24.47 -6.50 -9.79
CA TYR A 244 -25.03 -5.73 -8.66
C TYR A 244 -24.34 -4.36 -8.55
N PRO A 245 -25.02 -3.30 -8.09
CA PRO A 245 -24.37 -2.04 -7.78
C PRO A 245 -23.19 -2.24 -6.83
N ALA A 246 -22.07 -1.61 -7.12
CA ALA A 246 -20.91 -1.65 -6.24
C ALA A 246 -20.94 -0.48 -5.25
N ASP A 247 -20.32 -0.68 -4.09
CA ASP A 247 -20.13 0.37 -3.10
C ASP A 247 -19.06 1.35 -3.57
N ALA A 248 -19.40 2.63 -3.66
CA ALA A 248 -18.54 3.66 -4.23
C ALA A 248 -17.21 3.82 -3.46
N GLU A 249 -17.23 3.74 -2.13
CA GLU A 249 -16.05 3.87 -1.28
C GLU A 249 -15.11 2.68 -1.46
N THR A 250 -15.67 1.49 -1.53
CA THR A 250 -14.91 0.26 -1.78
C THR A 250 -14.29 0.27 -3.18
N ILE A 251 -15.02 0.73 -4.19
CA ILE A 251 -14.48 0.90 -5.54
C ILE A 251 -13.37 1.94 -5.59
N ALA A 252 -13.52 3.06 -4.88
CA ALA A 252 -12.46 4.06 -4.78
C ALA A 252 -11.18 3.44 -4.21
N SER A 253 -11.30 2.63 -3.15
CA SER A 253 -10.18 1.88 -2.56
C SER A 253 -9.56 0.86 -3.53
N LEU A 254 -10.37 0.12 -4.30
CA LEU A 254 -9.86 -0.81 -5.33
C LEU A 254 -9.08 -0.06 -6.42
N LYS A 255 -9.58 1.09 -6.88
CA LYS A 255 -8.91 1.92 -7.88
C LYS A 255 -7.58 2.46 -7.34
N GLU A 256 -7.55 2.92 -6.11
CA GLU A 256 -6.32 3.36 -5.44
C GLU A 256 -5.31 2.22 -5.31
N ASN A 257 -5.75 1.04 -4.85
CA ASN A 257 -4.90 -0.15 -4.78
C ASN A 257 -4.33 -0.52 -6.17
N ALA A 258 -5.13 -0.43 -7.24
CA ALA A 258 -4.65 -0.66 -8.60
C ALA A 258 -3.55 0.34 -9.00
N GLY A 259 -3.73 1.62 -8.73
CA GLY A 259 -2.73 2.67 -8.99
C GLY A 259 -1.44 2.52 -8.17
N ASN A 260 -1.55 1.86 -7.03
CA ASN A 260 -0.43 1.61 -6.11
C ASN A 260 0.28 0.26 -6.35
N LEU A 261 -0.15 -0.54 -7.33
CA LEU A 261 0.56 -1.78 -7.67
C LEU A 261 2.00 -1.48 -8.12
N ARG A 262 2.94 -2.23 -7.55
CA ARG A 262 4.37 -2.10 -7.88
C ARG A 262 4.96 -3.46 -8.20
N MET A 263 5.73 -3.51 -9.27
CA MET A 263 6.63 -4.62 -9.53
C MET A 263 7.83 -4.54 -8.57
N GLY A 264 8.27 -5.68 -8.09
CA GLY A 264 9.38 -5.78 -7.16
C GLY A 264 10.70 -6.12 -7.88
N THR A 265 11.45 -7.09 -7.36
CA THR A 265 12.75 -7.47 -7.91
C THR A 265 12.59 -8.22 -9.23
N TRP A 266 13.32 -7.83 -10.24
CA TRP A 266 13.39 -8.55 -11.50
C TRP A 266 13.91 -9.98 -11.30
N TYR A 267 13.24 -10.95 -11.90
CA TYR A 267 13.64 -12.37 -11.86
C TYR A 267 14.31 -12.79 -13.18
N GLY A 268 13.81 -12.29 -14.30
CA GLY A 268 14.30 -12.63 -15.62
C GLY A 268 13.28 -12.34 -16.72
N GLU A 269 13.69 -12.57 -17.96
CA GLU A 269 12.79 -12.49 -19.11
C GLU A 269 11.74 -13.61 -19.08
N ALA A 270 10.57 -13.38 -19.67
CA ALA A 270 9.47 -14.34 -19.75
C ALA A 270 9.73 -15.42 -20.84
N THR A 271 10.86 -16.14 -20.74
CA THR A 271 11.17 -17.29 -21.58
C THR A 271 10.29 -18.49 -21.21
N GLY A 272 10.17 -19.49 -22.09
CA GLY A 272 9.41 -20.71 -21.80
C GLY A 272 9.90 -21.42 -20.52
N GLU A 273 11.22 -21.47 -20.30
CA GLU A 273 11.83 -22.08 -19.11
C GLU A 273 11.44 -21.29 -17.83
N ASN A 274 11.58 -19.96 -17.84
CA ASN A 274 11.26 -19.13 -16.71
C ASN A 274 9.74 -19.12 -16.41
N LEU A 275 8.90 -19.13 -17.46
CA LEU A 275 7.46 -19.23 -17.31
C LEU A 275 7.04 -20.55 -16.62
N ALA A 276 7.65 -21.67 -17.03
CA ALA A 276 7.41 -22.97 -16.41
C ALA A 276 7.88 -23.00 -14.95
N ALA A 277 9.09 -22.52 -14.68
CA ALA A 277 9.67 -22.48 -13.33
C ALA A 277 8.84 -21.64 -12.35
N CYS A 278 8.28 -20.52 -12.83
CA CYS A 278 7.48 -19.57 -12.04
C CYS A 278 5.98 -19.90 -12.01
N GLY A 279 5.51 -20.96 -12.71
CA GLY A 279 4.08 -21.28 -12.80
C GLY A 279 3.27 -20.25 -13.58
N LEU A 280 3.89 -19.62 -14.58
CA LEU A 280 3.32 -18.54 -15.39
C LEU A 280 2.92 -19.00 -16.79
N GLU A 281 3.17 -20.26 -17.16
CA GLU A 281 2.56 -20.87 -18.37
C GLU A 281 1.03 -20.93 -18.23
N VAL A 282 0.56 -21.32 -17.04
CA VAL A 282 -0.85 -21.25 -16.64
C VAL A 282 -0.91 -20.47 -15.34
N PRO A 283 -1.09 -19.15 -15.39
CA PRO A 283 -1.08 -18.30 -14.19
C PRO A 283 -2.27 -18.63 -13.28
N ARG A 284 -2.05 -18.60 -11.98
CA ARG A 284 -3.11 -18.81 -10.97
C ARG A 284 -4.16 -17.73 -11.02
N THR A 285 -3.73 -16.51 -11.31
CA THR A 285 -4.60 -15.33 -11.41
C THR A 285 -4.07 -14.39 -12.47
N THR A 286 -4.95 -13.88 -13.28
CA THR A 286 -4.66 -12.79 -14.23
C THR A 286 -5.51 -11.58 -13.84
N LEU A 287 -4.85 -10.46 -13.60
CA LEU A 287 -5.47 -9.17 -13.36
C LEU A 287 -5.41 -8.35 -14.64
N THR A 288 -6.54 -7.80 -15.04
CA THR A 288 -6.65 -6.91 -16.21
C THR A 288 -7.31 -5.61 -15.79
N PHE A 289 -6.61 -4.52 -16.02
CA PHE A 289 -7.04 -3.15 -15.72
C PHE A 289 -7.24 -2.41 -17.04
N HIS A 290 -8.47 -2.02 -17.32
CA HIS A 290 -8.81 -1.22 -18.48
C HIS A 290 -8.97 0.24 -18.07
N MET A 291 -8.33 1.14 -18.77
CA MET A 291 -8.38 2.58 -18.58
C MET A 291 -8.94 3.22 -19.84
N ALA A 292 -10.04 3.94 -19.72
CA ALA A 292 -10.60 4.73 -20.82
C ALA A 292 -9.65 5.88 -21.23
N ALA A 293 -9.80 6.34 -22.46
CA ALA A 293 -9.18 7.59 -22.87
C ALA A 293 -9.72 8.76 -22.03
N GLY A 294 -8.85 9.68 -21.67
CA GLY A 294 -9.24 10.83 -20.87
C GLY A 294 -8.05 11.74 -20.58
N SER A 295 -8.29 12.80 -19.81
CA SER A 295 -7.24 13.74 -19.44
C SER A 295 -6.94 13.64 -17.96
N THR A 296 -5.65 13.71 -17.60
CA THR A 296 -5.19 13.77 -16.22
C THR A 296 -4.49 15.09 -15.97
N GLY A 297 -4.77 15.71 -14.82
CA GLY A 297 -4.12 16.94 -14.41
C GLY A 297 -3.13 16.70 -13.28
N THR A 298 -1.97 17.33 -13.37
CA THR A 298 -0.97 17.37 -12.30
C THR A 298 -0.64 18.82 -11.99
N VAL A 299 -0.47 19.14 -10.70
CA VAL A 299 0.04 20.44 -10.28
C VAL A 299 1.55 20.30 -10.12
N SER A 300 2.32 21.06 -10.91
CA SER A 300 3.77 21.10 -10.77
C SER A 300 4.17 21.80 -9.47
N ASP A 301 5.42 21.60 -9.02
CA ASP A 301 5.98 22.28 -7.84
C ASP A 301 5.93 23.82 -7.94
N SER A 302 5.86 24.34 -9.16
CA SER A 302 5.68 25.78 -9.44
C SER A 302 4.21 26.24 -9.39
N GLY A 303 3.25 25.35 -9.08
CA GLY A 303 1.82 25.64 -9.03
C GLY A 303 1.14 25.73 -10.42
N VAL A 304 1.82 25.31 -11.47
CA VAL A 304 1.24 25.23 -12.83
C VAL A 304 0.44 23.94 -12.93
N TYR A 305 -0.81 24.05 -13.42
CA TYR A 305 -1.67 22.91 -13.68
C TYR A 305 -1.43 22.40 -15.10
N ASP A 306 -0.78 21.24 -15.22
CA ASP A 306 -0.51 20.60 -16.49
C ASP A 306 -1.56 19.53 -16.76
N VAL A 307 -2.17 19.57 -17.93
CA VAL A 307 -3.14 18.57 -18.40
C VAL A 307 -2.47 17.69 -19.45
N THR A 308 -2.54 16.39 -19.22
CA THR A 308 -2.03 15.39 -20.17
C THR A 308 -3.16 14.51 -20.65
N ASP A 309 -3.36 14.48 -21.97
CA ASP A 309 -4.29 13.55 -22.60
C ASP A 309 -3.71 12.13 -22.60
N ARG A 310 -4.54 11.16 -22.27
CA ARG A 310 -4.20 9.74 -22.20
C ARG A 310 -5.07 8.96 -23.16
N GLU A 311 -4.45 8.09 -23.91
CA GLU A 311 -5.16 7.14 -24.76
C GLU A 311 -5.69 5.98 -23.94
N GLU A 312 -6.70 5.29 -24.47
CA GLU A 312 -7.20 4.03 -23.90
C GLU A 312 -6.06 3.02 -23.76
N LYS A 313 -5.99 2.37 -22.61
CA LYS A 313 -4.90 1.43 -22.30
C LYS A 313 -5.40 0.27 -21.46
N THR A 314 -4.91 -0.93 -21.77
CA THR A 314 -5.12 -2.12 -20.96
C THR A 314 -3.79 -2.58 -20.36
N VAL A 315 -3.79 -2.79 -19.04
CA VAL A 315 -2.67 -3.37 -18.30
C VAL A 315 -3.05 -4.76 -17.84
N THR A 316 -2.21 -5.75 -18.16
CA THR A 316 -2.40 -7.14 -17.74
C THR A 316 -1.22 -7.60 -16.88
N ILE A 317 -1.52 -8.14 -15.72
CA ILE A 317 -0.55 -8.69 -14.74
C ILE A 317 -0.93 -10.15 -14.49
N ARG A 318 0.02 -11.08 -14.64
CA ARG A 318 -0.19 -12.51 -14.42
C ARG A 318 0.56 -12.96 -13.19
N ILE A 319 -0.14 -13.60 -12.25
CA ILE A 319 0.39 -14.07 -10.97
C ILE A 319 0.56 -15.60 -11.06
N GLY A 320 1.78 -16.07 -10.86
CA GLY A 320 2.15 -17.48 -10.90
C GLY A 320 2.27 -18.11 -9.52
N ASN A 321 3.31 -18.94 -9.33
CA ASN A 321 3.56 -19.62 -8.07
C ASN A 321 3.98 -18.64 -6.97
N ARG A 322 3.63 -18.96 -5.72
CA ARG A 322 4.27 -18.31 -4.57
C ARG A 322 5.73 -18.76 -4.48
N ARG A 323 6.61 -17.81 -4.25
CA ARG A 323 8.02 -18.06 -3.93
C ARG A 323 8.17 -18.45 -2.46
N ASP A 324 7.45 -17.76 -1.59
CA ASP A 324 7.37 -17.94 -0.14
C ASP A 324 6.02 -17.44 0.41
N GLU A 325 5.89 -17.28 1.72
CA GLU A 325 4.65 -16.84 2.37
C GLU A 325 4.21 -15.43 1.93
N ASN A 326 5.17 -14.56 1.63
CA ASN A 326 4.94 -13.15 1.35
C ASN A 326 5.20 -12.75 -0.10
N ALA A 327 5.82 -13.62 -0.90
CA ALA A 327 6.23 -13.30 -2.25
C ALA A 327 5.67 -14.26 -3.30
N ALA A 328 5.39 -13.73 -4.48
CA ALA A 328 4.96 -14.48 -5.65
C ALA A 328 5.71 -14.04 -6.90
N TYR A 329 5.78 -14.93 -7.90
CA TYR A 329 6.24 -14.58 -9.23
C TYR A 329 5.11 -13.95 -10.02
N VAL A 330 5.43 -12.83 -10.68
CA VAL A 330 4.48 -12.07 -11.47
C VAL A 330 5.08 -11.77 -12.84
N ARG A 331 4.33 -12.03 -13.90
CA ARG A 331 4.67 -11.57 -15.23
C ARG A 331 3.97 -10.25 -15.54
N PHE A 332 4.77 -9.28 -15.92
CA PHE A 332 4.29 -8.03 -16.50
C PHE A 332 5.05 -7.76 -17.81
N ARG A 333 4.34 -7.61 -18.91
CA ARG A 333 4.90 -7.59 -20.27
C ARG A 333 5.73 -8.87 -20.55
N ASP A 334 6.96 -8.70 -20.97
CA ASP A 334 7.87 -9.80 -21.31
C ASP A 334 8.91 -10.10 -20.21
N GLU A 335 8.61 -9.65 -18.99
CA GLU A 335 9.48 -9.80 -17.82
C GLU A 335 8.74 -10.46 -16.66
N ILE A 336 9.51 -11.14 -15.82
CA ILE A 336 9.06 -11.77 -14.58
C ILE A 336 9.70 -11.06 -13.41
N PHE A 337 8.90 -10.78 -12.41
CA PHE A 337 9.30 -10.12 -11.15
C PHE A 337 8.92 -10.97 -9.95
N THR A 338 9.65 -10.82 -8.86
CA THR A 338 9.21 -11.25 -7.54
C THR A 338 8.57 -10.09 -6.83
N VAL A 339 7.30 -10.22 -6.42
CA VAL A 339 6.54 -9.15 -5.78
C VAL A 339 6.07 -9.56 -4.39
N ASN A 340 5.86 -8.57 -3.51
CA ASN A 340 5.12 -8.81 -2.27
C ASN A 340 3.62 -9.00 -2.61
N ILE A 341 3.08 -10.19 -2.30
CA ILE A 341 1.70 -10.54 -2.67
C ILE A 341 0.64 -9.74 -1.91
N ILE A 342 0.98 -9.16 -0.76
CA ILE A 342 0.06 -8.31 0.02
C ILE A 342 -0.46 -7.14 -0.82
N GLY A 343 0.39 -6.55 -1.68
CA GLY A 343 -0.02 -5.48 -2.58
C GLY A 343 -1.10 -5.89 -3.59
N PHE A 344 -1.30 -7.20 -3.81
CA PHE A 344 -2.28 -7.75 -4.73
C PHE A 344 -3.51 -8.35 -4.05
N SER A 345 -3.53 -8.41 -2.71
CA SER A 345 -4.57 -9.08 -1.92
C SER A 345 -5.98 -8.51 -2.15
N ALA A 346 -6.10 -7.20 -2.39
CA ALA A 346 -7.37 -6.56 -2.72
C ALA A 346 -8.07 -7.17 -3.95
N PHE A 347 -7.32 -7.80 -4.86
CA PHE A 347 -7.84 -8.43 -6.08
C PHE A 347 -7.85 -9.96 -6.00
N THR A 348 -6.96 -10.56 -5.21
CA THR A 348 -6.76 -12.02 -5.19
C THR A 348 -7.43 -12.71 -4.01
N GLU A 349 -7.77 -11.98 -2.94
CA GLU A 349 -8.29 -12.53 -1.69
C GLU A 349 -9.66 -11.94 -1.31
N THR A 350 -10.11 -10.87 -1.96
CA THR A 350 -11.40 -10.24 -1.69
C THR A 350 -12.51 -10.98 -2.44
N ASP A 351 -13.59 -11.36 -1.73
CA ASP A 351 -14.83 -11.79 -2.39
C ASP A 351 -15.42 -10.58 -3.13
N PRO A 352 -15.60 -10.61 -4.46
CA PRO A 352 -16.12 -9.48 -5.21
C PRO A 352 -17.47 -8.99 -4.70
N MET A 353 -18.28 -9.88 -4.12
CA MET A 353 -19.59 -9.51 -3.56
C MET A 353 -19.51 -8.76 -2.22
N ASP A 354 -18.33 -8.73 -1.57
CA ASP A 354 -18.11 -7.86 -0.40
C ASP A 354 -17.95 -6.38 -0.81
N THR A 355 -17.74 -6.12 -2.09
CA THR A 355 -17.72 -4.78 -2.68
C THR A 355 -19.09 -4.31 -3.17
N ALA A 356 -20.13 -5.13 -3.06
CA ALA A 356 -21.49 -4.77 -3.43
C ALA A 356 -22.08 -3.73 -2.48
N ALA A 357 -22.85 -2.79 -3.03
CA ALA A 357 -23.50 -1.73 -2.25
C ALA A 357 -24.43 -2.33 -1.18
N ARG A 358 -24.24 -1.92 0.07
CA ARG A 358 -25.02 -2.40 1.22
C ARG A 358 -26.14 -1.48 1.62
N TYR A 359 -26.25 -0.32 1.00
CA TYR A 359 -27.33 0.62 1.18
C TYR A 359 -28.31 0.49 0.00
N PRO A 360 -29.52 -0.10 0.21
CA PRO A 360 -30.47 -0.30 -0.88
C PRO A 360 -30.91 1.01 -1.53
N VAL A 361 -31.01 2.08 -0.74
CA VAL A 361 -31.40 3.42 -1.22
C VAL A 361 -30.12 4.24 -1.39
N ALA A 362 -29.53 4.20 -2.57
CA ALA A 362 -28.33 4.95 -2.93
C ALA A 362 -28.63 6.23 -3.75
N THR A 363 -29.89 6.44 -4.18
CA THR A 363 -30.30 7.60 -4.97
C THR A 363 -30.26 8.87 -4.12
N PRO A 364 -29.42 9.87 -4.44
CA PRO A 364 -29.41 11.13 -3.70
C PRO A 364 -30.75 11.86 -3.82
N LEU A 365 -31.21 12.48 -2.74
CA LEU A 365 -32.48 13.22 -2.76
C LEU A 365 -32.50 14.33 -3.85
N ASP A 366 -31.38 15.01 -4.04
CA ASP A 366 -31.25 16.11 -5.02
C ASP A 366 -31.36 15.63 -6.48
N SER A 367 -31.20 14.35 -6.74
CA SER A 367 -31.40 13.75 -8.06
C SER A 367 -32.79 13.12 -8.25
N LEU A 368 -33.57 12.99 -7.15
CA LEU A 368 -34.87 12.32 -7.17
C LEU A 368 -35.96 13.23 -7.68
N THR A 369 -36.73 12.78 -8.69
CA THR A 369 -37.89 13.51 -9.23
C THR A 369 -39.22 12.85 -8.89
N GLU A 370 -39.23 11.54 -8.73
CA GLU A 370 -40.44 10.77 -8.40
C GLU A 370 -40.06 9.54 -7.55
N LEU A 371 -40.85 9.27 -6.53
CA LEU A 371 -40.78 8.04 -5.77
C LEU A 371 -42.15 7.39 -5.69
N THR A 372 -42.28 6.18 -6.23
CA THR A 372 -43.49 5.39 -6.13
C THR A 372 -43.31 4.27 -5.12
N VAL A 373 -44.26 4.09 -4.21
CA VAL A 373 -44.30 2.99 -3.23
C VAL A 373 -45.54 2.16 -3.45
N GLU A 374 -45.39 0.89 -3.74
CA GLU A 374 -46.46 -0.08 -3.90
C GLU A 374 -46.40 -1.06 -2.72
N GLU A 375 -47.46 -1.17 -1.93
CA GLU A 375 -47.55 -2.04 -0.76
C GLU A 375 -49.01 -2.49 -0.54
N ALA A 376 -49.23 -3.76 -0.33
CA ALA A 376 -50.53 -4.37 -0.05
C ALA A 376 -51.64 -4.02 -1.08
N GLY A 377 -51.26 -3.75 -2.33
CA GLY A 377 -52.16 -3.36 -3.43
C GLY A 377 -52.49 -1.87 -3.50
N GLU A 378 -51.95 -1.06 -2.61
CA GLU A 378 -52.01 0.40 -2.65
C GLU A 378 -50.76 0.96 -3.32
N THR A 379 -50.91 2.06 -4.05
CA THR A 379 -49.83 2.79 -4.69
C THR A 379 -49.79 4.21 -4.21
N VAL A 380 -48.66 4.66 -3.69
CA VAL A 380 -48.41 6.04 -3.29
C VAL A 380 -47.32 6.62 -4.16
N THR A 381 -47.57 7.76 -4.78
CA THR A 381 -46.58 8.43 -5.61
C THR A 381 -46.24 9.80 -5.00
N TYR A 382 -44.93 10.01 -4.78
CA TYR A 382 -44.36 11.29 -4.40
C TYR A 382 -43.74 11.92 -5.63
N VAL A 383 -44.14 13.17 -5.96
CA VAL A 383 -43.46 13.97 -7.00
C VAL A 383 -42.65 15.04 -6.27
N ILE A 384 -41.36 15.11 -6.65
CA ILE A 384 -40.38 15.94 -5.98
C ILE A 384 -39.88 17.01 -6.97
N GLU A 385 -40.09 18.28 -6.62
CA GLU A 385 -39.59 19.41 -7.38
C GLU A 385 -38.54 20.17 -6.54
N HIS A 386 -37.35 20.33 -7.16
CA HIS A 386 -36.25 21.09 -6.56
C HIS A 386 -36.33 22.54 -6.99
N THR A 387 -36.58 23.44 -6.06
CA THR A 387 -36.50 24.86 -6.30
C THR A 387 -35.06 25.31 -6.18
N ALA A 388 -34.54 26.03 -7.19
CA ALA A 388 -33.25 26.66 -7.08
C ALA A 388 -33.26 27.62 -5.88
N ALA A 389 -32.62 27.24 -4.79
CA ALA A 389 -32.32 28.17 -3.73
C ALA A 389 -31.47 29.28 -4.34
N GLU A 390 -31.95 30.52 -4.39
CA GLU A 390 -31.09 31.68 -4.62
C GLU A 390 -29.89 31.51 -3.68
N THR A 391 -28.68 31.55 -4.24
CA THR A 391 -27.42 31.54 -3.50
C THR A 391 -27.35 32.79 -2.63
N ALA A 392 -28.14 32.82 -1.53
CA ALA A 392 -28.01 33.79 -0.46
C ALA A 392 -26.74 33.38 0.32
N ASP A 393 -25.79 34.30 0.21
CA ASP A 393 -24.54 34.43 0.95
C ASP A 393 -24.64 33.82 2.36
N ARG A 394 -24.07 32.64 2.60
CA ARG A 394 -23.94 32.01 3.91
C ARG A 394 -22.83 32.70 4.70
N SER A 395 -23.01 33.97 5.00
CA SER A 395 -22.28 34.67 6.06
C SER A 395 -23.23 34.94 7.25
N GLY A 396 -23.21 33.99 8.21
CA GLY A 396 -23.54 34.19 9.59
C GLY A 396 -24.95 34.76 9.90
N GLU A 397 -25.85 33.87 10.34
CA GLU A 397 -26.65 34.03 11.55
C GLU A 397 -27.61 32.84 11.63
N GLU A 398 -27.43 31.99 12.64
CA GLU A 398 -28.44 31.04 13.10
C GLU A 398 -29.61 31.85 13.60
N SER A 399 -30.63 32.07 12.76
CA SER A 399 -31.94 32.48 13.25
C SER A 399 -32.83 31.24 13.29
N GLY A 400 -32.99 30.70 14.49
CA GLY A 400 -34.02 29.71 14.80
C GLY A 400 -35.40 30.24 14.39
N SER A 401 -35.96 29.64 13.34
CA SER A 401 -37.40 29.63 13.10
C SER A 401 -37.84 28.16 13.21
N GLU A 402 -38.17 27.77 14.42
CA GLU A 402 -39.04 26.62 14.65
C GLU A 402 -40.42 26.93 14.04
N ASP A 403 -40.94 25.92 13.29
CA ASP A 403 -42.38 25.72 13.00
C ASP A 403 -42.98 26.33 11.73
N SER A 404 -42.33 26.25 10.58
CA SER A 404 -43.04 26.10 9.32
C SER A 404 -42.50 24.85 8.61
N GLY A 405 -43.21 23.76 8.48
CA GLY A 405 -42.80 22.51 7.88
C GLY A 405 -42.35 22.61 6.40
N GLU A 406 -41.96 23.79 5.94
CA GLU A 406 -41.50 24.14 4.60
C GLU A 406 -39.99 24.01 4.53
N ASP A 407 -39.53 23.19 3.60
CA ASP A 407 -38.11 23.14 3.15
C ASP A 407 -38.00 24.11 1.94
N PRO A 408 -37.29 25.25 2.06
CA PRO A 408 -37.23 26.25 1.00
C PRO A 408 -36.61 25.76 -0.33
N GLY A 409 -36.01 24.56 -0.35
CA GLY A 409 -35.43 23.95 -1.52
C GLY A 409 -36.23 22.77 -2.09
N LEU A 410 -37.33 22.34 -1.45
CA LEU A 410 -38.00 21.09 -1.83
C LEU A 410 -39.51 21.23 -1.76
N THR A 411 -40.20 21.05 -2.88
CA THR A 411 -41.65 20.90 -2.94
C THR A 411 -41.99 19.43 -3.21
N VAL A 412 -42.86 18.85 -2.37
CA VAL A 412 -43.23 17.45 -2.48
C VAL A 412 -44.79 17.36 -2.52
N THR A 413 -45.27 16.56 -3.46
CA THR A 413 -46.68 16.16 -3.47
C THR A 413 -46.82 14.67 -3.30
N LYS A 414 -47.80 14.23 -2.50
CA LYS A 414 -48.18 12.82 -2.30
C LYS A 414 -49.51 12.57 -2.97
N ASN A 415 -49.56 11.77 -4.00
CA ASN A 415 -50.76 11.50 -4.82
C ASN A 415 -51.45 12.82 -5.31
N GLY A 416 -50.64 13.86 -5.55
CA GLY A 416 -51.11 15.17 -6.00
C GLY A 416 -51.52 16.14 -4.87
N GLU A 417 -51.45 15.74 -3.59
CA GLU A 417 -51.65 16.61 -2.43
C GLU A 417 -50.30 17.06 -1.87
N GLU A 418 -50.21 18.33 -1.48
CA GLU A 418 -48.98 18.90 -0.93
C GLU A 418 -48.59 18.25 0.40
N THR A 419 -47.32 17.90 0.55
CA THR A 419 -46.73 17.25 1.73
C THR A 419 -45.57 18.10 2.23
N PRO A 420 -45.38 18.26 3.56
CA PRO A 420 -44.29 19.04 4.09
C PRO A 420 -42.93 18.49 3.61
N GLY A 421 -42.14 19.30 2.84
CA GLY A 421 -40.88 18.94 2.26
C GLY A 421 -39.84 18.54 3.30
N SER A 422 -39.82 19.22 4.46
CA SER A 422 -38.91 18.87 5.58
C SER A 422 -39.20 17.49 6.18
N ALA A 423 -40.48 17.11 6.30
CA ALA A 423 -40.86 15.80 6.81
C ALA A 423 -40.48 14.68 5.82
N PHE A 424 -40.67 14.94 4.51
CA PHE A 424 -40.24 14.01 3.46
C PHE A 424 -38.70 13.83 3.45
N ARG A 425 -37.93 14.94 3.47
CA ARG A 425 -36.48 14.93 3.55
C ARG A 425 -36.00 14.07 4.73
N ALA A 426 -36.49 14.36 5.94
CA ALA A 426 -36.08 13.62 7.13
C ALA A 426 -36.42 12.12 7.08
N ALA A 427 -37.54 11.74 6.42
CA ALA A 427 -37.90 10.35 6.22
C ALA A 427 -37.05 9.69 5.14
N TYR A 428 -36.76 10.41 4.05
CA TYR A 428 -35.92 9.92 2.95
C TYR A 428 -34.44 9.71 3.40
N GLU A 429 -33.88 10.65 4.15
CA GLU A 429 -32.56 10.53 4.75
C GLU A 429 -32.44 9.28 5.64
N ARG A 430 -33.50 8.98 6.43
CA ARG A 430 -33.54 7.72 7.19
C ARG A 430 -33.59 6.48 6.30
N LEU A 431 -34.29 6.51 5.16
CA LEU A 431 -34.26 5.41 4.19
C LEU A 431 -32.85 5.19 3.62
N MET A 432 -32.10 6.25 3.36
CA MET A 432 -30.71 6.15 2.87
C MET A 432 -29.75 5.54 3.90
N THR A 433 -30.10 5.53 5.19
CA THR A 433 -29.27 4.88 6.23
C THR A 433 -29.58 3.40 6.43
N VAL A 434 -30.61 2.86 5.77
CA VAL A 434 -30.96 1.44 5.88
C VAL A 434 -29.87 0.60 5.22
N THR A 435 -29.39 -0.43 5.94
CA THR A 435 -28.38 -1.36 5.44
C THR A 435 -28.94 -2.77 5.32
N VAL A 436 -28.41 -3.52 4.38
CA VAL A 436 -28.70 -4.95 4.27
C VAL A 436 -28.10 -5.73 5.46
N SER A 437 -28.78 -6.77 5.93
CA SER A 437 -28.40 -7.56 7.11
C SER A 437 -27.44 -8.71 6.74
N GLY A 438 -27.51 -9.21 5.50
CA GLY A 438 -26.67 -10.30 5.04
C GLY A 438 -26.99 -10.73 3.61
N ARG A 439 -26.19 -11.67 3.10
CA ARG A 439 -26.35 -12.25 1.76
C ARG A 439 -27.33 -13.43 1.79
N LEU A 440 -28.15 -13.49 0.77
CA LEU A 440 -29.01 -14.67 0.52
C LEU A 440 -28.15 -15.86 0.08
N PRO A 441 -28.57 -17.10 0.41
CA PRO A 441 -27.94 -18.29 -0.14
C PRO A 441 -27.92 -18.26 -1.67
N GLU A 442 -26.85 -18.77 -2.26
CA GLU A 442 -26.69 -18.84 -3.72
C GLU A 442 -27.88 -19.58 -4.37
N GLY A 443 -28.38 -19.01 -5.48
CA GLY A 443 -29.53 -19.57 -6.19
C GLY A 443 -30.89 -19.31 -5.54
N THR A 444 -30.97 -18.51 -4.49
CA THR A 444 -32.24 -18.06 -3.90
C THR A 444 -33.05 -17.31 -4.95
N LYS A 445 -34.31 -17.71 -5.15
CA LYS A 445 -35.25 -17.04 -6.04
C LYS A 445 -36.14 -16.10 -5.25
N PRO A 446 -36.47 -14.91 -5.79
CA PRO A 446 -37.39 -14.01 -5.12
C PRO A 446 -38.76 -14.65 -4.97
N GLY A 447 -39.41 -14.36 -3.83
CA GLY A 447 -40.78 -14.70 -3.55
C GLY A 447 -41.76 -13.72 -4.16
N GLU A 448 -43.03 -13.77 -3.71
CA GLU A 448 -44.03 -12.75 -4.09
C GLU A 448 -43.67 -11.40 -3.47
N THR A 449 -43.64 -10.35 -4.31
CA THR A 449 -43.29 -8.99 -3.89
C THR A 449 -44.38 -8.46 -2.93
N THR A 450 -43.95 -8.11 -1.73
CA THR A 450 -44.82 -7.54 -0.68
C THR A 450 -44.79 -6.01 -0.69
N LYS A 451 -43.65 -5.43 -1.08
CA LYS A 451 -43.44 -3.99 -1.14
C LYS A 451 -42.46 -3.66 -2.26
N LYS A 452 -42.72 -2.57 -2.99
CA LYS A 452 -41.88 -2.11 -4.07
C LYS A 452 -41.71 -0.62 -4.01
N TYR A 453 -40.44 -0.18 -4.18
CA TYR A 453 -40.08 1.22 -4.40
C TYR A 453 -39.57 1.40 -5.82
N THR A 454 -40.01 2.48 -6.47
CA THR A 454 -39.50 2.88 -7.79
C THR A 454 -39.05 4.33 -7.71
N PHE A 455 -37.76 4.54 -7.89
CA PHE A 455 -37.11 5.86 -7.86
C PHE A 455 -36.87 6.33 -9.30
N ARG A 456 -37.26 7.56 -9.62
CA ARG A 456 -36.92 8.23 -10.88
C ARG A 456 -36.03 9.42 -10.64
N THR A 457 -35.03 9.58 -11.45
CA THR A 457 -34.02 10.65 -11.29
C THR A 457 -34.11 11.70 -12.35
N THR A 458 -33.52 12.86 -12.11
CA THR A 458 -33.39 13.98 -13.05
C THR A 458 -32.68 13.58 -14.36
N SER A 459 -31.78 12.58 -14.32
CA SER A 459 -31.11 12.00 -15.50
C SER A 459 -32.02 11.10 -16.32
N GLY A 460 -33.25 10.81 -15.87
CA GLY A 460 -34.21 9.87 -16.48
C GLY A 460 -33.95 8.42 -16.10
N GLY A 461 -33.00 8.13 -15.21
CA GLY A 461 -32.78 6.81 -14.64
C GLY A 461 -33.95 6.33 -13.80
N THR A 462 -34.13 5.00 -13.73
CA THR A 462 -35.13 4.36 -12.87
C THR A 462 -34.45 3.25 -12.08
N HIS A 463 -34.60 3.28 -10.76
CA HIS A 463 -34.13 2.25 -9.85
C HIS A 463 -35.29 1.60 -9.13
N THR A 464 -35.24 0.30 -8.88
CA THR A 464 -36.32 -0.46 -8.24
C THR A 464 -35.79 -1.27 -7.08
N LEU A 465 -36.53 -1.27 -5.96
CA LEU A 465 -36.30 -2.14 -4.84
C LEU A 465 -37.59 -2.94 -4.60
N GLU A 466 -37.48 -4.27 -4.66
CA GLU A 466 -38.60 -5.18 -4.43
C GLU A 466 -38.29 -6.03 -3.21
N PHE A 467 -39.23 -6.01 -2.24
CA PHE A 467 -39.14 -6.77 -1.00
C PHE A 467 -40.10 -7.93 -1.05
N TRP A 468 -39.67 -9.08 -0.52
CA TRP A 468 -40.46 -10.31 -0.46
C TRP A 468 -40.06 -11.08 0.81
N ARG A 469 -40.97 -11.89 1.34
CA ARG A 469 -40.73 -12.63 2.57
C ARG A 469 -39.66 -13.71 2.38
N PHE A 470 -38.53 -13.56 3.09
CA PHE A 470 -37.45 -14.56 3.10
C PHE A 470 -37.62 -15.54 4.24
N ASP A 471 -37.77 -15.07 5.49
CA ASP A 471 -38.06 -15.86 6.67
C ASP A 471 -38.95 -15.08 7.67
N ASP A 472 -39.04 -15.57 8.92
CA ASP A 472 -39.92 -14.95 9.93
C ASP A 472 -39.42 -13.56 10.39
N LEU A 473 -38.14 -13.22 10.22
CA LEU A 473 -37.53 -12.00 10.69
C LEU A 473 -37.02 -11.11 9.56
N HIS A 474 -36.83 -11.67 8.35
CA HIS A 474 -36.15 -10.98 7.26
C HIS A 474 -37.00 -10.96 5.99
N ASP A 475 -36.83 -9.90 5.26
CA ASP A 475 -37.29 -9.76 3.90
C ASP A 475 -36.10 -9.87 2.93
N GLY A 476 -36.28 -10.65 1.85
CA GLY A 476 -35.32 -10.67 0.74
C GLY A 476 -35.48 -9.40 -0.09
N LEU A 477 -34.39 -8.97 -0.68
CA LEU A 477 -34.30 -7.78 -1.52
C LEU A 477 -33.92 -8.17 -2.96
N THR A 478 -34.69 -7.66 -3.90
CA THR A 478 -34.35 -7.63 -5.32
C THR A 478 -34.16 -6.17 -5.72
N GLN A 479 -32.96 -5.80 -6.11
CA GLN A 479 -32.59 -4.44 -6.54
C GLN A 479 -32.30 -4.45 -8.04
N ASP A 480 -33.05 -3.68 -8.82
CA ASP A 480 -32.92 -3.60 -10.28
C ASP A 480 -32.90 -4.99 -10.96
N GLY A 481 -33.73 -5.89 -10.46
CA GLY A 481 -33.83 -7.28 -10.95
C GLY A 481 -32.79 -8.25 -10.37
N CYS A 482 -31.87 -7.78 -9.55
CA CYS A 482 -30.82 -8.59 -8.94
C CYS A 482 -31.16 -8.98 -7.50
N THR A 483 -31.15 -10.28 -7.19
CA THR A 483 -31.49 -10.83 -5.86
C THR A 483 -30.24 -11.31 -5.15
N LEU A 484 -29.79 -10.58 -4.14
CA LEU A 484 -28.52 -10.86 -3.47
C LEU A 484 -28.56 -10.77 -1.95
N PHE A 485 -29.33 -9.83 -1.40
CA PHE A 485 -29.33 -9.52 0.01
C PHE A 485 -30.68 -9.71 0.67
N TYR A 486 -30.67 -9.77 2.00
CA TYR A 486 -31.85 -9.65 2.84
C TYR A 486 -31.63 -8.59 3.92
N LEU A 487 -32.71 -8.08 4.48
CA LEU A 487 -32.69 -7.13 5.58
C LEU A 487 -33.74 -7.49 6.63
N ILE A 488 -33.63 -6.87 7.82
CA ILE A 488 -34.63 -7.05 8.89
C ILE A 488 -35.96 -6.51 8.36
N ARG A 489 -37.03 -7.29 8.57
CA ARG A 489 -38.39 -6.87 8.21
C ARG A 489 -38.72 -5.55 8.89
N ASP A 490 -39.48 -4.72 8.19
CA ASP A 490 -39.84 -3.37 8.62
C ASP A 490 -38.63 -2.42 8.82
N GLY A 491 -37.44 -2.83 8.35
CA GLY A 491 -36.25 -1.96 8.36
C GLY A 491 -36.42 -0.69 7.48
N MET A 492 -37.30 -0.76 6.47
CA MET A 492 -37.62 0.39 5.62
C MET A 492 -38.67 1.27 6.32
N THR A 493 -38.25 2.45 6.73
CA THR A 493 -39.15 3.43 7.42
C THR A 493 -40.26 3.89 6.50
N ALA A 494 -41.45 4.09 7.05
CA ALA A 494 -42.58 4.68 6.32
C ALA A 494 -42.28 6.14 5.93
N LEU A 495 -42.62 6.49 4.71
CA LEU A 495 -42.63 7.89 4.24
C LEU A 495 -43.89 8.59 4.73
N PRO A 496 -43.85 9.93 4.91
CA PRO A 496 -44.96 10.70 5.41
C PRO A 496 -46.17 10.70 4.50
#